data_2a024db36ec97de53ba58493ff38afec
#
_entry.id   2a024db36ec97de53ba58493ff38afec
#
_cell.length_a   1.000
_cell.length_b   1.000
_cell.length_c   1.000
_cell.angle_alpha   90.00
_cell.angle_beta   90.00
_cell.angle_gamma   90.00
#
_symmetry.space_group_name_H-M   'P 1'
#
loop_
_entity.id
_entity.type
_entity.pdbx_description
1 polymer ?
#
loop_
_entity_poly.entity_id
_entity_poly.type
_entity_poly.pdbx_seq_one_letter_code
_entity_poly.pdbx_strand_id
1 'polypeptide(L)'
;MQSLIRDINLAAEGRKKIDWVSNFMPTLNTLGDRFEAEQTFKGQTIVVSVHLEAKTAYLATVLKRGGADVIVTGSNPLSTQDDVAAGLVDMGITVYAWYDCTDEEYFNFLHKALDHKPHIIIDDGGDLVNLLHTTRQDAKERLIGGSEETTTGVHRLYALENAKQLTFPMIAVNDSYCKYLFDNRYGTGQSVWDGIMRTTNLTVTGKNVVVAGYGWCGKGVAMRAKGLGAHVYVTEVDPIKAVEAVFDGFKVLPMIEAAKVGDIFCTVTGCKDVIVKEHYEVMKDKAIMCNAGHFDCEVNVVELADLAVSHERVRQNIEGYTMADGRKLYVLAEGRLVNLAAGDGHPAEIMDLSFAMQALAAEHILKNGKEMEPKVYVLPHELDVEIAKLKLNSMGYDLDSLTQEQIDYLTKVN
;
A
#
# COMPACT_ATOMS: atom_id res chain seq x y z
N MET A 1 -21.15 18.09 -4.01
CA MET A 1 -21.76 16.83 -4.56
C MET A 1 -22.03 15.91 -3.38
N GLN A 2 -23.01 15.00 -3.49
CA GLN A 2 -23.36 14.07 -2.41
C GLN A 2 -22.40 12.87 -2.43
N SER A 3 -21.94 12.43 -1.25
CA SER A 3 -21.16 11.22 -1.11
C SER A 3 -21.90 9.97 -1.57
N LEU A 4 -21.18 8.96 -2.03
CA LEU A 4 -21.69 7.62 -2.36
C LEU A 4 -20.98 6.60 -1.48
N ILE A 5 -21.69 6.09 -0.50
CA ILE A 5 -21.21 5.09 0.47
C ILE A 5 -22.30 4.02 0.68
N ARG A 6 -21.92 2.89 1.27
CA ARG A 6 -22.83 1.77 1.49
C ARG A 6 -23.99 2.11 2.44
N ASP A 7 -23.67 2.60 3.64
CA ASP A 7 -24.64 2.89 4.69
C ASP A 7 -24.08 3.90 5.70
N ILE A 8 -24.73 5.07 5.82
CA ILE A 8 -24.34 6.12 6.78
C ILE A 8 -24.55 5.70 8.25
N ASN A 9 -25.44 4.74 8.52
CA ASN A 9 -25.69 4.29 9.88
C ASN A 9 -24.47 3.59 10.53
N LEU A 10 -23.47 3.20 9.73
CA LEU A 10 -22.20 2.66 10.20
C LEU A 10 -21.23 3.71 10.75
N ALA A 11 -21.54 5.00 10.61
CA ALA A 11 -20.62 6.10 10.91
C ALA A 11 -20.03 6.06 12.34
N ALA A 12 -20.86 5.70 13.34
CA ALA A 12 -20.42 5.67 14.73
C ALA A 12 -19.27 4.66 14.97
N GLU A 13 -19.31 3.49 14.32
CA GLU A 13 -18.24 2.50 14.42
C GLU A 13 -17.00 2.94 13.61
N GLY A 14 -17.19 3.53 12.44
CA GLY A 14 -16.09 4.08 11.65
C GLY A 14 -15.34 5.18 12.39
N ARG A 15 -16.05 6.08 13.07
CA ARG A 15 -15.42 7.12 13.89
C ARG A 15 -14.56 6.54 15.02
N LYS A 16 -15.04 5.50 15.71
CA LYS A 16 -14.26 4.83 16.76
C LYS A 16 -12.95 4.25 16.21
N LYS A 17 -12.98 3.67 15.00
CA LYS A 17 -11.78 3.16 14.33
C LYS A 17 -10.80 4.29 13.98
N ILE A 18 -11.30 5.41 13.44
CA ILE A 18 -10.49 6.59 13.10
C ILE A 18 -9.89 7.20 14.38
N ASP A 19 -10.68 7.36 15.43
CA ASP A 19 -10.22 7.87 16.72
C ASP A 19 -9.19 6.94 17.36
N TRP A 20 -9.38 5.61 17.23
CA TRP A 20 -8.41 4.64 17.73
C TRP A 20 -7.03 4.83 17.10
N VAL A 21 -6.95 4.84 15.76
CA VAL A 21 -5.66 4.94 15.06
C VAL A 21 -4.99 6.30 15.29
N SER A 22 -5.76 7.38 15.46
CA SER A 22 -5.22 8.71 15.74
C SER A 22 -4.36 8.75 17.02
N ASN A 23 -4.69 7.93 18.02
CA ASN A 23 -3.91 7.83 19.24
C ASN A 23 -2.51 7.19 19.03
N PHE A 24 -2.32 6.48 17.92
CA PHE A 24 -1.08 5.77 17.60
C PHE A 24 -0.35 6.36 16.37
N MET A 25 -0.74 7.57 15.95
CA MET A 25 -0.13 8.28 14.82
C MET A 25 0.41 9.66 15.24
N PRO A 26 1.34 9.71 16.22
CA PRO A 26 1.78 10.98 16.83
C PRO A 26 2.55 11.90 15.89
N THR A 27 3.25 11.35 14.90
CA THR A 27 3.96 12.13 13.89
C THR A 27 2.99 12.90 13.01
N LEU A 28 1.95 12.19 12.53
CA LEU A 28 0.89 12.79 11.73
C LEU A 28 0.05 13.77 12.56
N ASN A 29 -0.14 13.51 13.88
CA ASN A 29 -0.78 14.45 14.81
C ASN A 29 -0.03 15.78 14.85
N THR A 30 1.29 15.74 15.03
CA THR A 30 2.15 16.93 15.10
C THR A 30 2.06 17.77 13.81
N LEU A 31 2.05 17.10 12.65
CA LEU A 31 1.84 17.77 11.37
C LEU A 31 0.43 18.36 11.27
N GLY A 32 -0.57 17.61 11.74
CA GLY A 32 -1.96 18.05 11.75
C GLY A 32 -2.17 19.33 12.56
N ASP A 33 -1.55 19.43 13.74
CA ASP A 33 -1.61 20.62 14.61
C ASP A 33 -0.95 21.83 13.92
N ARG A 34 0.19 21.61 13.25
CA ARG A 34 0.85 22.65 12.44
C ARG A 34 -0.04 23.11 11.27
N PHE A 35 -0.56 22.18 10.48
CA PHE A 35 -1.42 22.51 9.33
C PHE A 35 -2.69 23.25 9.74
N GLU A 36 -3.28 22.88 10.88
CA GLU A 36 -4.46 23.54 11.42
C GLU A 36 -4.15 24.97 11.85
N ALA A 37 -3.03 25.20 12.56
CA ALA A 37 -2.60 26.52 12.97
C ALA A 37 -2.28 27.45 11.80
N GLU A 38 -1.62 26.91 10.77
CA GLU A 38 -1.20 27.65 9.58
C GLU A 38 -2.29 27.76 8.51
N GLN A 39 -3.35 26.92 8.59
CA GLN A 39 -4.36 26.75 7.53
C GLN A 39 -3.71 26.47 6.18
N THR A 40 -2.71 25.55 6.19
CA THR A 40 -1.79 25.27 5.08
C THR A 40 -2.50 24.98 3.76
N PHE A 41 -3.61 24.22 3.80
CA PHE A 41 -4.36 23.82 2.61
C PHE A 41 -5.63 24.61 2.35
N LYS A 42 -5.78 25.79 2.97
CA LYS A 42 -6.99 26.61 2.81
C LYS A 42 -7.27 26.92 1.35
N GLY A 43 -8.49 26.59 0.91
CA GLY A 43 -8.94 26.81 -0.45
C GLY A 43 -8.43 25.80 -1.48
N GLN A 44 -7.72 24.76 -1.04
CA GLN A 44 -7.26 23.67 -1.89
C GLN A 44 -8.26 22.51 -1.87
N THR A 45 -8.46 21.88 -3.02
CA THR A 45 -9.19 20.62 -3.16
C THR A 45 -8.17 19.50 -3.31
N ILE A 46 -8.24 18.50 -2.44
CA ILE A 46 -7.33 17.34 -2.44
C ILE A 46 -8.15 16.07 -2.63
N VAL A 47 -7.83 15.30 -3.66
CA VAL A 47 -8.40 13.97 -3.88
C VAL A 47 -7.42 12.92 -3.35
N VAL A 48 -7.91 12.04 -2.48
CA VAL A 48 -7.16 10.91 -1.91
C VAL A 48 -7.77 9.62 -2.44
N SER A 49 -7.01 8.88 -3.21
CA SER A 49 -7.34 7.54 -3.72
C SER A 49 -6.31 6.56 -3.18
N VAL A 50 -6.55 6.11 -1.97
CA VAL A 50 -5.72 5.14 -1.24
C VAL A 50 -6.65 4.12 -0.61
N HIS A 51 -6.16 2.94 -0.22
CA HIS A 51 -6.97 1.93 0.46
C HIS A 51 -7.75 2.56 1.63
N LEU A 52 -9.10 2.61 1.51
CA LEU A 52 -9.95 3.34 2.45
C LEU A 52 -10.22 2.52 3.72
N GLU A 53 -9.29 2.63 4.65
CA GLU A 53 -9.37 2.10 6.00
C GLU A 53 -9.04 3.21 7.03
N ALA A 54 -9.02 2.89 8.32
CA ALA A 54 -8.98 3.91 9.38
C ALA A 54 -7.79 4.89 9.30
N LYS A 55 -6.59 4.42 8.92
CA LYS A 55 -5.38 5.26 8.86
C LYS A 55 -5.43 6.22 7.67
N THR A 56 -5.91 5.76 6.51
CA THR A 56 -6.18 6.62 5.34
C THR A 56 -7.23 7.68 5.67
N ALA A 57 -8.28 7.26 6.36
CA ALA A 57 -9.31 8.19 6.84
C ALA A 57 -8.71 9.25 7.77
N TYR A 58 -7.79 8.85 8.63
CA TYR A 58 -7.14 9.79 9.54
C TYR A 58 -6.24 10.80 8.78
N LEU A 59 -5.48 10.37 7.76
CA LEU A 59 -4.77 11.29 6.86
C LEU A 59 -5.75 12.33 6.25
N ALA A 60 -6.89 11.88 5.75
CA ALA A 60 -7.90 12.77 5.17
C ALA A 60 -8.40 13.80 6.19
N THR A 61 -8.58 13.40 7.46
CA THR A 61 -8.98 14.34 8.54
C THR A 61 -7.89 15.37 8.83
N VAL A 62 -6.62 14.98 8.81
CA VAL A 62 -5.49 15.90 9.01
C VAL A 62 -5.40 16.94 7.88
N LEU A 63 -5.56 16.53 6.63
CA LEU A 63 -5.60 17.45 5.49
C LEU A 63 -6.79 18.42 5.60
N LYS A 64 -7.95 17.93 6.03
CA LYS A 64 -9.13 18.77 6.28
C LYS A 64 -8.91 19.79 7.41
N ARG A 65 -8.29 19.38 8.52
CA ARG A 65 -7.90 20.30 9.61
C ARG A 65 -7.02 21.42 9.09
N GLY A 66 -6.12 21.13 8.15
CA GLY A 66 -5.32 22.12 7.44
C GLY A 66 -6.08 23.03 6.47
N GLY A 67 -7.40 22.89 6.37
CA GLY A 67 -8.28 23.76 5.57
C GLY A 67 -8.58 23.24 4.16
N ALA A 68 -8.20 22.02 3.80
CA ALA A 68 -8.51 21.43 2.51
C ALA A 68 -10.00 21.03 2.37
N ASP A 69 -10.54 21.15 1.15
CA ASP A 69 -11.71 20.39 0.71
C ASP A 69 -11.24 19.02 0.26
N VAL A 70 -11.50 18.00 1.10
CA VAL A 70 -10.97 16.65 0.89
C VAL A 70 -12.05 15.74 0.32
N ILE A 71 -11.69 15.05 -0.76
CA ILE A 71 -12.50 14.01 -1.40
C ILE A 71 -11.73 12.70 -1.31
N VAL A 72 -12.39 11.64 -0.84
CA VAL A 72 -11.77 10.33 -0.65
C VAL A 72 -12.44 9.28 -1.51
N THR A 73 -11.63 8.42 -2.11
CA THR A 73 -12.07 7.20 -2.79
C THR A 73 -11.11 6.05 -2.46
N GLY A 74 -11.52 4.80 -2.70
CA GLY A 74 -10.63 3.65 -2.53
C GLY A 74 -9.70 3.46 -3.73
N SER A 75 -8.62 2.74 -3.54
CA SER A 75 -7.68 2.30 -4.60
C SER A 75 -7.83 0.81 -4.95
N ASN A 76 -8.73 0.09 -4.29
CA ASN A 76 -9.00 -1.32 -4.54
C ASN A 76 -10.43 -1.68 -4.10
N PRO A 77 -11.19 -2.45 -4.90
CA PRO A 77 -12.57 -2.84 -4.57
C PRO A 77 -12.74 -3.57 -3.24
N LEU A 78 -11.77 -4.39 -2.81
CA LEU A 78 -11.86 -5.22 -1.59
C LEU A 78 -11.18 -4.60 -0.36
N SER A 79 -10.66 -3.37 -0.43
CA SER A 79 -9.94 -2.77 0.67
C SER A 79 -10.69 -1.66 1.42
N THR A 80 -11.83 -1.20 0.89
CA THR A 80 -12.64 -0.20 1.57
C THR A 80 -13.34 -0.79 2.80
N GLN A 81 -13.32 -0.06 3.93
CA GLN A 81 -14.13 -0.36 5.11
C GLN A 81 -15.35 0.55 5.12
N ASP A 82 -16.56 -0.03 4.99
CA ASP A 82 -17.81 0.73 4.82
C ASP A 82 -18.14 1.62 6.02
N ASP A 83 -17.82 1.17 7.23
CA ASP A 83 -17.97 1.95 8.45
C ASP A 83 -17.02 3.15 8.50
N VAL A 84 -15.79 2.98 8.05
CA VAL A 84 -14.80 4.07 7.95
C VAL A 84 -15.23 5.10 6.90
N ALA A 85 -15.73 4.65 5.75
CA ALA A 85 -16.30 5.54 4.72
C ALA A 85 -17.47 6.37 5.28
N ALA A 86 -18.36 5.73 6.02
CA ALA A 86 -19.48 6.40 6.70
C ALA A 86 -18.99 7.38 7.78
N GLY A 87 -17.97 7.00 8.56
CA GLY A 87 -17.34 7.86 9.57
C GLY A 87 -16.80 9.16 8.99
N LEU A 88 -16.11 9.08 7.83
CA LEU A 88 -15.62 10.26 7.12
C LEU A 88 -16.75 11.18 6.64
N VAL A 89 -17.82 10.60 6.10
CA VAL A 89 -18.99 11.39 5.67
C VAL A 89 -19.62 12.13 6.85
N ASP A 90 -19.78 11.48 8.01
CA ASP A 90 -20.26 12.10 9.24
C ASP A 90 -19.33 13.22 9.75
N MET A 91 -18.03 13.11 9.49
CA MET A 91 -17.04 14.16 9.73
C MET A 91 -17.03 15.26 8.65
N GLY A 92 -17.93 15.20 7.67
CA GLY A 92 -18.09 16.19 6.61
C GLY A 92 -17.00 16.13 5.53
N ILE A 93 -16.44 14.94 5.26
CA ILE A 93 -15.55 14.65 4.12
C ILE A 93 -16.38 13.98 3.03
N THR A 94 -16.17 14.36 1.78
CA THR A 94 -16.84 13.73 0.64
C THR A 94 -16.18 12.36 0.33
N VAL A 95 -16.98 11.30 0.24
CA VAL A 95 -16.50 9.94 0.00
C VAL A 95 -17.24 9.27 -1.16
N TYR A 96 -16.50 8.60 -2.03
CA TYR A 96 -17.03 7.76 -3.10
C TYR A 96 -16.36 6.39 -3.00
N ALA A 97 -16.88 5.49 -2.18
CA ALA A 97 -16.34 4.14 -2.00
C ALA A 97 -17.29 3.24 -1.22
N TRP A 98 -17.26 1.94 -1.50
CA TRP A 98 -17.78 0.88 -0.65
C TRP A 98 -17.02 -0.43 -0.89
N TYR A 99 -17.09 -1.35 0.08
CA TYR A 99 -16.49 -2.67 0.02
C TYR A 99 -17.18 -3.54 -1.05
N ASP A 100 -16.36 -4.33 -1.77
CA ASP A 100 -16.85 -5.27 -2.79
C ASP A 100 -17.67 -4.57 -3.89
N CYS A 101 -17.16 -3.45 -4.36
CA CYS A 101 -17.70 -2.76 -5.52
C CYS A 101 -17.23 -3.45 -6.81
N THR A 102 -18.06 -3.38 -7.86
CA THR A 102 -17.66 -3.83 -9.19
C THR A 102 -16.59 -2.91 -9.80
N ASP A 103 -15.87 -3.38 -10.81
CA ASP A 103 -14.89 -2.54 -11.52
C ASP A 103 -15.55 -1.29 -12.14
N GLU A 104 -16.79 -1.40 -12.65
CA GLU A 104 -17.56 -0.27 -13.17
C GLU A 104 -17.84 0.76 -12.08
N GLU A 105 -18.29 0.31 -10.91
CA GLU A 105 -18.53 1.18 -9.74
C GLU A 105 -17.22 1.83 -9.27
N TYR A 106 -16.13 1.06 -9.19
CA TYR A 106 -14.81 1.56 -8.81
C TYR A 106 -14.36 2.71 -9.72
N PHE A 107 -14.37 2.51 -11.04
CA PHE A 107 -14.00 3.58 -11.97
C PHE A 107 -14.98 4.77 -11.93
N ASN A 108 -16.28 4.54 -11.71
CA ASN A 108 -17.24 5.62 -11.51
C ASN A 108 -16.91 6.46 -10.27
N PHE A 109 -16.41 5.85 -9.16
CA PHE A 109 -15.97 6.60 -7.98
C PHE A 109 -14.77 7.49 -8.28
N LEU A 110 -13.78 6.99 -9.01
CA LEU A 110 -12.64 7.79 -9.45
C LEU A 110 -13.08 8.97 -10.33
N HIS A 111 -13.99 8.73 -11.28
CA HIS A 111 -14.55 9.80 -12.12
C HIS A 111 -15.25 10.86 -11.29
N LYS A 112 -16.08 10.47 -10.30
CA LYS A 112 -16.77 11.41 -9.41
C LYS A 112 -15.81 12.19 -8.51
N ALA A 113 -14.76 11.56 -8.03
CA ALA A 113 -13.72 12.25 -7.28
C ALA A 113 -13.03 13.33 -8.16
N LEU A 114 -12.74 13.02 -9.41
CA LEU A 114 -12.14 13.95 -10.38
C LEU A 114 -13.11 15.08 -10.85
N ASP A 115 -14.43 14.90 -10.71
CA ASP A 115 -15.41 15.98 -10.98
C ASP A 115 -15.21 17.21 -10.07
N HIS A 116 -14.55 17.02 -8.92
CA HIS A 116 -14.18 18.11 -8.01
C HIS A 116 -12.98 18.95 -8.49
N LYS A 117 -12.36 18.58 -9.63
CA LYS A 117 -11.21 19.28 -10.23
C LYS A 117 -10.12 19.59 -9.19
N PRO A 118 -9.40 18.59 -8.67
CA PRO A 118 -8.46 18.76 -7.56
C PRO A 118 -7.30 19.69 -7.92
N HIS A 119 -6.75 20.31 -6.88
CA HIS A 119 -5.45 20.97 -6.95
C HIS A 119 -4.30 19.98 -6.70
N ILE A 120 -4.53 18.98 -5.85
CA ILE A 120 -3.55 17.96 -5.48
C ILE A 120 -4.25 16.60 -5.49
N ILE A 121 -3.55 15.57 -5.95
CA ILE A 121 -3.96 14.17 -5.82
C ILE A 121 -2.97 13.40 -4.95
N ILE A 122 -3.49 12.46 -4.14
CA ILE A 122 -2.73 11.42 -3.48
C ILE A 122 -3.26 10.11 -4.08
N ASP A 123 -2.42 9.43 -4.85
CA ASP A 123 -2.79 8.24 -5.62
C ASP A 123 -2.05 7.01 -5.08
N ASP A 124 -2.65 5.84 -5.26
CA ASP A 124 -2.10 4.56 -4.85
C ASP A 124 -2.36 3.52 -5.94
N GLY A 125 -1.35 3.32 -6.78
CA GLY A 125 -1.39 2.44 -7.93
C GLY A 125 -1.48 3.15 -9.27
N GLY A 126 -1.66 4.48 -9.29
CA GLY A 126 -1.59 5.30 -10.50
C GLY A 126 -2.88 5.34 -11.33
N ASP A 127 -4.04 4.96 -10.78
CA ASP A 127 -5.29 4.95 -11.54
C ASP A 127 -5.86 6.37 -11.74
N LEU A 128 -5.78 7.27 -10.75
CA LEU A 128 -6.11 8.68 -10.93
C LEU A 128 -5.21 9.33 -11.99
N VAL A 129 -3.90 9.09 -11.88
CA VAL A 129 -2.93 9.59 -12.85
C VAL A 129 -3.25 9.10 -14.25
N ASN A 130 -3.57 7.82 -14.41
CA ASN A 130 -3.95 7.25 -15.71
C ASN A 130 -5.21 7.93 -16.28
N LEU A 131 -6.25 8.11 -15.47
CA LEU A 131 -7.47 8.81 -15.90
C LEU A 131 -7.19 10.25 -16.31
N LEU A 132 -6.36 10.98 -15.56
CA LEU A 132 -5.96 12.36 -15.88
C LEU A 132 -5.14 12.48 -17.17
N HIS A 133 -4.46 11.42 -17.59
CA HIS A 133 -3.71 11.39 -18.86
C HIS A 133 -4.53 10.86 -20.03
N THR A 134 -5.67 10.20 -19.76
CA THR A 134 -6.51 9.58 -20.80
C THR A 134 -7.88 10.24 -20.92
N THR A 135 -8.85 9.79 -20.14
CA THR A 135 -10.28 10.15 -20.29
C THR A 135 -10.72 11.36 -19.49
N ARG A 136 -9.94 11.78 -18.47
CA ARG A 136 -10.29 12.89 -17.56
C ARG A 136 -9.28 14.05 -17.60
N GLN A 137 -8.81 14.40 -18.79
CA GLN A 137 -7.92 15.54 -18.98
C GLN A 137 -8.58 16.89 -18.59
N ASP A 138 -9.90 16.95 -18.61
CA ASP A 138 -10.70 18.07 -18.14
C ASP A 138 -10.47 18.40 -16.65
N ALA A 139 -10.23 17.40 -15.84
CA ALA A 139 -10.02 17.55 -14.41
C ALA A 139 -8.66 18.16 -14.02
N LYS A 140 -7.72 18.28 -14.97
CA LYS A 140 -6.40 18.92 -14.76
C LYS A 140 -6.43 20.45 -14.67
N GLU A 141 -7.58 21.10 -14.88
CA GLU A 141 -7.67 22.57 -14.99
C GLU A 141 -7.00 23.32 -13.81
N ARG A 142 -7.09 22.78 -12.60
CA ARG A 142 -6.51 23.38 -11.40
C ARG A 142 -5.37 22.55 -10.78
N LEU A 143 -5.04 21.42 -11.39
CA LEU A 143 -4.09 20.47 -10.83
C LEU A 143 -2.68 21.06 -10.79
N ILE A 144 -2.07 21.07 -9.61
CA ILE A 144 -0.70 21.50 -9.38
C ILE A 144 0.25 20.29 -9.49
N GLY A 145 -0.16 19.13 -8.98
CA GLY A 145 0.61 17.90 -8.97
C GLY A 145 0.04 16.87 -8.00
N GLY A 146 0.80 15.86 -7.69
CA GLY A 146 0.37 14.81 -6.76
C GLY A 146 1.48 13.97 -6.20
N SER A 147 1.09 12.93 -5.48
CA SER A 147 1.99 11.94 -4.90
C SER A 147 1.48 10.52 -5.13
N GLU A 148 2.41 9.56 -5.08
CA GLU A 148 2.14 8.14 -5.29
C GLU A 148 2.63 7.33 -4.09
N GLU A 149 1.75 6.46 -3.60
CA GLU A 149 1.95 5.67 -2.39
C GLU A 149 2.74 4.38 -2.64
N THR A 150 2.60 3.75 -3.82
CA THR A 150 3.04 2.37 -4.02
C THR A 150 4.02 2.18 -5.16
N THR A 151 4.88 1.17 -5.05
CA THR A 151 5.89 0.81 -6.06
C THR A 151 5.29 0.62 -7.46
N THR A 152 4.12 -0.02 -7.56
CA THR A 152 3.46 -0.26 -8.86
C THR A 152 3.06 1.05 -9.54
N GLY A 153 2.50 1.99 -8.78
CA GLY A 153 2.16 3.31 -9.31
C GLY A 153 3.42 4.10 -9.70
N VAL A 154 4.48 4.06 -8.88
CA VAL A 154 5.76 4.70 -9.22
C VAL A 154 6.34 4.16 -10.53
N HIS A 155 6.28 2.85 -10.78
CA HIS A 155 6.70 2.28 -12.07
C HIS A 155 5.88 2.84 -13.24
N ARG A 156 4.56 3.02 -13.08
CA ARG A 156 3.68 3.64 -14.09
C ARG A 156 4.05 5.12 -14.32
N LEU A 157 4.37 5.85 -13.25
CA LEU A 157 4.83 7.24 -13.35
C LEU A 157 6.11 7.36 -14.16
N TYR A 158 7.13 6.54 -13.85
CA TYR A 158 8.37 6.53 -14.63
C TYR A 158 8.15 6.09 -16.09
N ALA A 159 7.21 5.19 -16.35
CA ALA A 159 6.85 4.83 -17.74
C ALA A 159 6.26 6.02 -18.50
N LEU A 160 5.37 6.81 -17.87
CA LEU A 160 4.82 8.05 -18.45
C LEU A 160 5.90 9.12 -18.65
N GLU A 161 6.80 9.29 -17.68
CA GLU A 161 7.91 10.24 -17.78
C GLU A 161 8.85 9.89 -18.93
N ASN A 162 9.30 8.62 -19.00
CA ASN A 162 10.18 8.13 -20.07
C ASN A 162 9.55 8.26 -21.46
N ALA A 163 8.23 8.08 -21.54
CA ALA A 163 7.46 8.29 -22.75
C ALA A 163 7.21 9.79 -23.06
N LYS A 164 7.63 10.71 -22.18
CA LYS A 164 7.34 12.17 -22.24
C LYS A 164 5.84 12.47 -22.29
N GLN A 165 5.04 11.67 -21.60
CA GLN A 165 3.59 11.80 -21.50
C GLN A 165 3.12 12.35 -20.15
N LEU A 166 3.96 12.33 -19.12
CA LEU A 166 3.64 12.93 -17.83
C LEU A 166 3.44 14.44 -17.99
N THR A 167 2.31 14.98 -17.52
CA THR A 167 1.91 16.38 -17.78
C THR A 167 1.88 17.28 -16.54
N PHE A 168 2.18 16.75 -15.39
CA PHE A 168 2.28 17.46 -14.10
C PHE A 168 3.29 16.76 -13.18
N PRO A 169 3.85 17.46 -12.18
CA PRO A 169 4.83 16.85 -11.28
C PRO A 169 4.17 15.83 -10.35
N MET A 170 4.86 14.71 -10.11
CA MET A 170 4.45 13.68 -9.16
C MET A 170 5.59 13.36 -8.19
N ILE A 171 5.26 13.19 -6.92
CA ILE A 171 6.21 12.78 -5.89
C ILE A 171 6.05 11.29 -5.61
N ALA A 172 7.11 10.52 -5.83
CA ALA A 172 7.20 9.12 -5.45
C ALA A 172 7.43 9.00 -3.94
N VAL A 173 6.36 9.14 -3.14
CA VAL A 173 6.44 8.98 -1.67
C VAL A 173 6.90 7.58 -1.30
N ASN A 174 6.53 6.57 -2.09
CA ASN A 174 7.03 5.21 -1.91
C ASN A 174 8.56 5.13 -1.82
N ASP A 175 9.29 6.04 -2.48
CA ASP A 175 10.75 6.01 -2.56
C ASP A 175 11.43 6.83 -1.44
N SER A 176 10.66 7.40 -0.51
CA SER A 176 11.16 8.06 0.70
C SER A 176 11.62 7.03 1.74
N TYR A 177 12.70 7.29 2.46
CA TYR A 177 13.26 6.38 3.49
C TYR A 177 12.24 6.07 4.59
N CYS A 178 11.56 7.08 5.10
CA CYS A 178 10.53 6.91 6.12
C CYS A 178 9.27 6.18 5.62
N LYS A 179 9.15 5.93 4.31
CA LYS A 179 8.10 5.11 3.74
C LYS A 179 8.57 3.68 3.56
N TYR A 180 9.46 3.38 2.61
CA TYR A 180 9.71 2.00 2.20
C TYR A 180 10.45 1.16 3.25
N LEU A 181 11.32 1.77 4.07
CA LEU A 181 12.03 1.04 5.12
C LEU A 181 11.08 0.49 6.21
N PHE A 182 9.97 1.16 6.43
CA PHE A 182 9.00 0.83 7.49
C PHE A 182 7.73 0.21 6.93
N ASP A 183 7.02 0.90 6.07
CA ASP A 183 5.76 0.49 5.48
C ASP A 183 5.93 -0.79 4.65
N ASN A 184 6.70 -0.74 3.56
CA ASN A 184 6.86 -1.88 2.67
C ASN A 184 7.49 -3.08 3.41
N ARG A 185 8.45 -2.84 4.31
CA ARG A 185 9.15 -3.90 5.02
C ARG A 185 8.37 -4.41 6.24
N TYR A 186 8.17 -3.57 7.23
CA TYR A 186 7.57 -3.99 8.51
C TYR A 186 6.06 -4.02 8.44
N GLY A 187 5.43 -3.06 7.75
CA GLY A 187 3.99 -2.99 7.57
C GLY A 187 3.48 -4.20 6.78
N THR A 188 4.00 -4.45 5.59
CA THR A 188 3.65 -5.62 4.77
C THR A 188 4.01 -6.92 5.50
N GLY A 189 5.21 -6.97 6.12
CA GLY A 189 5.67 -8.16 6.83
C GLY A 189 4.73 -8.60 7.95
N GLN A 190 4.15 -7.67 8.71
CA GLN A 190 3.19 -8.01 9.75
C GLN A 190 1.81 -8.30 9.17
N SER A 191 1.27 -7.37 8.39
CA SER A 191 -0.13 -7.41 7.95
C SER A 191 -0.45 -8.60 7.04
N VAL A 192 0.50 -9.07 6.23
CA VAL A 192 0.34 -10.29 5.43
C VAL A 192 0.10 -11.50 6.33
N TRP A 193 0.89 -11.65 7.39
CA TRP A 193 0.71 -12.76 8.32
C TRP A 193 -0.53 -12.62 9.18
N ASP A 194 -0.93 -11.42 9.54
CA ASP A 194 -2.22 -11.16 10.19
C ASP A 194 -3.38 -11.65 9.29
N GLY A 195 -3.36 -11.29 8.01
CA GLY A 195 -4.35 -11.73 7.02
C GLY A 195 -4.37 -13.25 6.83
N ILE A 196 -3.20 -13.88 6.63
CA ILE A 196 -3.09 -15.33 6.44
C ILE A 196 -3.60 -16.09 7.67
N MET A 197 -3.11 -15.74 8.87
CA MET A 197 -3.46 -16.44 10.10
C MET A 197 -4.92 -16.25 10.47
N ARG A 198 -5.47 -15.05 10.36
CA ARG A 198 -6.88 -14.74 10.61
C ARG A 198 -7.81 -15.50 9.67
N THR A 199 -7.47 -15.51 8.38
CA THR A 199 -8.29 -16.14 7.33
C THR A 199 -8.27 -17.65 7.43
N THR A 200 -7.09 -18.26 7.59
CA THR A 200 -6.93 -19.71 7.57
C THR A 200 -7.13 -20.36 8.94
N ASN A 201 -6.79 -19.67 10.03
CA ASN A 201 -6.68 -20.23 11.39
C ASN A 201 -5.75 -21.46 11.44
N LEU A 202 -4.64 -21.42 10.68
CA LEU A 202 -3.65 -22.49 10.64
C LEU A 202 -2.32 -22.03 11.24
N THR A 203 -1.54 -23.00 11.78
CA THR A 203 -0.19 -22.72 12.25
C THR A 203 0.75 -22.43 11.09
N VAL A 204 1.69 -21.53 11.30
CA VAL A 204 2.79 -21.23 10.37
C VAL A 204 4.03 -22.03 10.71
N THR A 205 4.22 -22.33 12.00
CA THR A 205 5.37 -23.07 12.53
C THR A 205 5.53 -24.44 11.82
N GLY A 206 6.75 -24.72 11.34
CA GLY A 206 7.11 -25.96 10.68
C GLY A 206 6.65 -26.09 9.23
N LYS A 207 5.93 -25.09 8.68
CA LYS A 207 5.54 -25.07 7.27
C LYS A 207 6.66 -24.55 6.38
N ASN A 208 6.68 -25.04 5.15
CA ASN A 208 7.49 -24.49 4.08
C ASN A 208 6.74 -23.28 3.47
N VAL A 209 7.28 -22.10 3.70
CA VAL A 209 6.74 -20.85 3.17
C VAL A 209 7.59 -20.39 1.99
N VAL A 210 6.96 -20.16 0.85
CA VAL A 210 7.59 -19.62 -0.36
C VAL A 210 7.21 -18.15 -0.47
N VAL A 211 8.22 -17.28 -0.47
CA VAL A 211 8.05 -15.83 -0.70
C VAL A 211 8.60 -15.54 -2.10
N ALA A 212 7.71 -15.14 -3.01
CA ALA A 212 8.10 -14.78 -4.37
C ALA A 212 8.36 -13.28 -4.46
N GLY A 213 9.62 -12.92 -4.65
CA GLY A 213 10.14 -11.56 -4.62
C GLY A 213 10.88 -11.24 -3.30
N TYR A 214 12.05 -10.57 -3.42
CA TYR A 214 12.86 -10.18 -2.26
C TYR A 214 13.17 -8.68 -2.27
N GLY A 215 12.20 -7.88 -2.72
CA GLY A 215 12.15 -6.44 -2.47
C GLY A 215 11.81 -6.13 -0.99
N TRP A 216 11.53 -4.89 -0.65
CA TRP A 216 11.25 -4.51 0.73
C TRP A 216 10.08 -5.27 1.36
N CYS A 217 8.99 -5.47 0.62
CA CYS A 217 7.85 -6.29 1.08
C CYS A 217 8.28 -7.74 1.32
N GLY A 218 8.96 -8.36 0.35
CA GLY A 218 9.41 -9.75 0.44
C GLY A 218 10.35 -9.99 1.62
N LYS A 219 11.28 -9.07 1.89
CA LYS A 219 12.15 -9.10 3.08
C LYS A 219 11.33 -9.13 4.37
N GLY A 220 10.34 -8.28 4.48
CA GLY A 220 9.46 -8.22 5.63
C GLY A 220 8.65 -9.50 5.83
N VAL A 221 8.03 -9.99 4.76
CA VAL A 221 7.23 -11.24 4.78
C VAL A 221 8.10 -12.44 5.16
N ALA A 222 9.28 -12.59 4.55
CA ALA A 222 10.21 -13.67 4.83
C ALA A 222 10.73 -13.65 6.28
N MET A 223 11.11 -12.47 6.76
CA MET A 223 11.57 -12.26 8.15
C MET A 223 10.50 -12.65 9.16
N ARG A 224 9.26 -12.23 8.95
CA ARG A 224 8.14 -12.57 9.86
C ARG A 224 7.79 -14.05 9.80
N ALA A 225 7.78 -14.67 8.62
CA ALA A 225 7.61 -16.12 8.47
C ALA A 225 8.64 -16.90 9.28
N LYS A 226 9.92 -16.52 9.17
CA LYS A 226 11.02 -17.12 9.96
C LYS A 226 10.77 -16.94 11.46
N GLY A 227 10.34 -15.75 11.88
CA GLY A 227 10.00 -15.46 13.29
C GLY A 227 8.81 -16.29 13.81
N LEU A 228 7.87 -16.68 12.95
CA LEU A 228 6.76 -17.58 13.25
C LEU A 228 7.15 -19.07 13.20
N GLY A 229 8.43 -19.40 12.94
CA GLY A 229 8.94 -20.75 12.93
C GLY A 229 8.77 -21.51 11.61
N ALA A 230 8.57 -20.80 10.51
CA ALA A 230 8.52 -21.41 9.18
C ALA A 230 9.90 -21.73 8.62
N HIS A 231 9.95 -22.71 7.71
CA HIS A 231 11.07 -22.92 6.78
C HIS A 231 10.83 -22.05 5.55
N VAL A 232 11.63 -20.99 5.39
CA VAL A 232 11.39 -19.98 4.34
C VAL A 232 12.25 -20.26 3.13
N TYR A 233 11.61 -20.25 1.97
CA TYR A 233 12.19 -20.27 0.63
C TYR A 233 11.86 -18.98 -0.08
N VAL A 234 12.82 -18.44 -0.82
CA VAL A 234 12.65 -17.22 -1.61
C VAL A 234 12.79 -17.55 -3.09
N THR A 235 11.95 -16.99 -3.92
CA THR A 235 12.14 -16.98 -5.37
C THR A 235 12.42 -15.56 -5.83
N GLU A 236 13.46 -15.36 -6.64
CA GLU A 236 13.88 -14.02 -7.07
C GLU A 236 14.57 -14.10 -8.44
N VAL A 237 14.39 -13.07 -9.26
CA VAL A 237 15.01 -12.94 -10.58
C VAL A 237 16.23 -12.02 -10.58
N ASP A 238 16.29 -11.09 -9.60
CA ASP A 238 17.44 -10.21 -9.42
C ASP A 238 18.53 -10.93 -8.62
N PRO A 239 19.72 -11.17 -9.21
CA PRO A 239 20.78 -11.91 -8.54
C PRO A 239 21.31 -11.20 -7.30
N ILE A 240 21.24 -9.86 -7.22
CA ILE A 240 21.69 -9.11 -6.03
C ILE A 240 20.75 -9.38 -4.87
N LYS A 241 19.44 -9.27 -5.09
CA LYS A 241 18.42 -9.56 -4.08
C LYS A 241 18.43 -11.05 -3.68
N ALA A 242 18.69 -11.93 -4.63
CA ALA A 242 18.83 -13.37 -4.34
C ALA A 242 20.03 -13.65 -3.41
N VAL A 243 21.19 -13.01 -3.64
CA VAL A 243 22.35 -13.11 -2.75
C VAL A 243 22.04 -12.54 -1.37
N GLU A 244 21.34 -11.39 -1.30
CA GLU A 244 20.90 -10.81 -0.03
C GLU A 244 20.00 -11.78 0.76
N ALA A 245 19.04 -12.44 0.08
CA ALA A 245 18.19 -13.45 0.71
C ALA A 245 19.01 -14.62 1.29
N VAL A 246 20.05 -15.06 0.59
CA VAL A 246 20.96 -16.11 1.08
C VAL A 246 21.72 -15.65 2.32
N PHE A 247 22.24 -14.41 2.35
CA PHE A 247 22.93 -13.86 3.52
C PHE A 247 22.01 -13.65 4.72
N ASP A 248 20.71 -13.36 4.50
CA ASP A 248 19.68 -13.32 5.53
C ASP A 248 19.28 -14.72 6.05
N GLY A 249 19.89 -15.76 5.47
CA GLY A 249 19.74 -17.17 5.89
C GLY A 249 18.51 -17.86 5.30
N PHE A 250 18.04 -17.44 4.14
CA PHE A 250 16.97 -18.10 3.39
C PHE A 250 17.52 -19.00 2.28
N LYS A 251 16.72 -19.98 1.88
CA LYS A 251 17.03 -20.80 0.70
C LYS A 251 16.40 -20.14 -0.52
N VAL A 252 17.19 -19.97 -1.57
CA VAL A 252 16.70 -19.44 -2.86
C VAL A 252 16.51 -20.58 -3.84
N LEU A 253 15.34 -20.66 -4.49
CA LEU A 253 14.98 -21.69 -5.46
C LEU A 253 14.27 -21.04 -6.67
N PRO A 254 14.37 -21.62 -7.87
CA PRO A 254 13.42 -21.32 -8.94
C PRO A 254 12.00 -21.67 -8.52
N MET A 255 10.98 -20.94 -9.03
CA MET A 255 9.58 -21.13 -8.60
C MET A 255 9.10 -22.57 -8.82
N ILE A 256 9.47 -23.20 -9.92
CA ILE A 256 9.07 -24.60 -10.21
C ILE A 256 9.57 -25.58 -9.15
N GLU A 257 10.75 -25.36 -8.57
CA GLU A 257 11.27 -26.20 -7.48
C GLU A 257 10.65 -25.83 -6.13
N ALA A 258 10.41 -24.53 -5.90
CA ALA A 258 9.71 -24.06 -4.71
C ALA A 258 8.27 -24.57 -4.67
N ALA A 259 7.59 -24.68 -5.82
CA ALA A 259 6.23 -25.18 -5.95
C ALA A 259 6.10 -26.64 -5.45
N LYS A 260 7.13 -27.48 -5.62
CA LYS A 260 7.11 -28.86 -5.15
C LYS A 260 7.19 -29.01 -3.62
N VAL A 261 7.72 -28.01 -2.93
CA VAL A 261 8.02 -28.10 -1.48
C VAL A 261 7.18 -27.15 -0.63
N GLY A 262 6.59 -26.10 -1.22
CA GLY A 262 5.82 -25.07 -0.51
C GLY A 262 4.50 -25.59 0.07
N ASP A 263 4.15 -25.11 1.24
CA ASP A 263 2.85 -25.27 1.88
C ASP A 263 2.03 -23.98 1.81
N ILE A 264 2.72 -22.81 1.93
CA ILE A 264 2.13 -21.47 1.80
C ILE A 264 2.99 -20.67 0.82
N PHE A 265 2.36 -20.02 -0.13
CA PHE A 265 2.98 -19.16 -1.13
C PHE A 265 2.47 -17.73 -0.97
N CYS A 266 3.39 -16.77 -0.89
CA CYS A 266 3.06 -15.34 -0.87
C CYS A 266 3.84 -14.63 -1.97
N THR A 267 3.12 -14.08 -2.95
CA THR A 267 3.71 -13.28 -4.04
C THR A 267 3.76 -11.81 -3.65
N VAL A 268 4.91 -11.17 -3.90
CA VAL A 268 5.20 -9.77 -3.55
C VAL A 268 6.15 -9.13 -4.57
N THR A 269 5.99 -9.46 -5.84
CA THR A 269 6.91 -9.05 -6.91
C THR A 269 6.51 -7.75 -7.60
N GLY A 270 5.22 -7.41 -7.58
CA GLY A 270 4.64 -6.35 -8.41
C GLY A 270 4.62 -6.69 -9.91
N CYS A 271 4.84 -7.97 -10.27
CA CYS A 271 4.79 -8.47 -11.64
C CYS A 271 3.53 -9.30 -11.87
N LYS A 272 3.29 -9.73 -13.08
CA LYS A 272 2.18 -10.63 -13.42
C LYS A 272 2.68 -12.06 -13.61
N ASP A 273 1.76 -13.03 -13.51
CA ASP A 273 1.99 -14.43 -13.89
C ASP A 273 3.19 -15.06 -13.16
N VAL A 274 3.31 -14.81 -11.85
CA VAL A 274 4.39 -15.34 -11.01
C VAL A 274 4.12 -16.80 -10.64
N ILE A 275 2.86 -17.12 -10.34
CA ILE A 275 2.39 -18.50 -10.14
C ILE A 275 1.38 -18.81 -11.26
N VAL A 276 1.73 -19.80 -12.10
CA VAL A 276 1.02 -20.16 -13.32
C VAL A 276 0.83 -21.69 -13.38
N LYS A 277 0.18 -22.15 -14.44
CA LYS A 277 -0.20 -23.56 -14.71
C LYS A 277 0.85 -24.58 -14.30
N GLU A 278 2.09 -24.43 -14.77
CA GLU A 278 3.16 -25.39 -14.52
C GLU A 278 3.51 -25.56 -13.03
N HIS A 279 3.26 -24.52 -12.23
CA HIS A 279 3.47 -24.54 -10.79
C HIS A 279 2.33 -25.28 -10.08
N TYR A 280 1.06 -25.06 -10.47
CA TYR A 280 -0.09 -25.77 -9.91
C TYR A 280 -0.04 -27.28 -10.13
N GLU A 281 0.49 -27.70 -11.28
CA GLU A 281 0.63 -29.12 -11.63
C GLU A 281 1.53 -29.90 -10.65
N VAL A 282 2.50 -29.24 -10.02
CA VAL A 282 3.48 -29.86 -9.11
C VAL A 282 3.30 -29.50 -7.63
N MET A 283 2.40 -28.58 -7.30
CA MET A 283 2.12 -28.21 -5.91
C MET A 283 1.58 -29.39 -5.10
N LYS A 284 1.85 -29.34 -3.80
CA LYS A 284 1.29 -30.31 -2.85
C LYS A 284 -0.22 -30.17 -2.72
N ASP A 285 -0.86 -31.25 -2.29
CA ASP A 285 -2.23 -31.18 -1.78
C ASP A 285 -2.30 -30.17 -0.62
N LYS A 286 -3.36 -29.34 -0.64
CA LYS A 286 -3.64 -28.27 0.34
C LYS A 286 -2.62 -27.13 0.35
N ALA A 287 -1.87 -26.93 -0.73
CA ALA A 287 -1.06 -25.71 -0.86
C ALA A 287 -1.95 -24.47 -0.86
N ILE A 288 -1.50 -23.43 -0.15
CA ILE A 288 -2.22 -22.16 0.04
C ILE A 288 -1.43 -21.07 -0.68
N MET A 289 -2.09 -20.31 -1.53
CA MET A 289 -1.51 -19.19 -2.27
C MET A 289 -2.17 -17.89 -1.84
N CYS A 290 -1.38 -16.86 -1.67
CA CYS A 290 -1.85 -15.49 -1.46
C CYS A 290 -0.94 -14.49 -2.17
N ASN A 291 -1.47 -13.31 -2.38
CA ASN A 291 -0.76 -12.19 -2.97
C ASN A 291 -0.73 -11.00 -2.00
N ALA A 292 0.38 -10.30 -1.97
CA ALA A 292 0.55 -9.02 -1.31
C ALA A 292 1.19 -7.96 -2.24
N GLY A 293 1.22 -8.24 -3.55
CA GLY A 293 1.44 -7.24 -4.57
C GLY A 293 0.17 -6.43 -4.84
N HIS A 294 0.32 -5.23 -5.39
CA HIS A 294 -0.79 -4.27 -5.52
C HIS A 294 -1.96 -4.80 -6.36
N PHE A 295 -1.69 -5.49 -7.47
CA PHE A 295 -2.72 -6.07 -8.34
C PHE A 295 -2.86 -7.58 -8.16
N ASP A 296 -4.01 -8.12 -8.53
CA ASP A 296 -4.41 -9.52 -8.42
C ASP A 296 -3.89 -10.42 -9.57
N CYS A 297 -2.83 -10.01 -10.25
CA CYS A 297 -2.31 -10.69 -11.43
C CYS A 297 -1.05 -11.55 -11.18
N GLU A 298 -0.51 -11.57 -9.96
CA GLU A 298 0.68 -12.37 -9.65
C GLU A 298 0.36 -13.87 -9.54
N VAL A 299 -0.79 -14.22 -8.93
CA VAL A 299 -1.32 -15.58 -8.92
C VAL A 299 -2.34 -15.68 -10.04
N ASN A 300 -2.04 -16.45 -11.08
CA ASN A 300 -2.93 -16.58 -12.24
C ASN A 300 -4.12 -17.50 -11.92
N VAL A 301 -5.15 -16.93 -11.27
CA VAL A 301 -6.35 -17.66 -10.86
C VAL A 301 -7.18 -18.16 -12.05
N VAL A 302 -7.05 -17.55 -13.22
CA VAL A 302 -7.75 -17.97 -14.45
C VAL A 302 -7.19 -19.33 -14.92
N GLU A 303 -5.86 -19.44 -15.04
CA GLU A 303 -5.23 -20.72 -15.38
C GLU A 303 -5.50 -21.79 -14.32
N LEU A 304 -5.57 -21.43 -13.03
CA LEU A 304 -5.90 -22.37 -11.96
C LEU A 304 -7.34 -22.88 -12.10
N ALA A 305 -8.28 -21.99 -12.41
CA ALA A 305 -9.69 -22.37 -12.64
C ALA A 305 -9.84 -23.28 -13.88
N ASP A 306 -9.09 -23.03 -14.94
CA ASP A 306 -9.09 -23.85 -16.16
C ASP A 306 -8.54 -25.26 -15.91
N LEU A 307 -7.60 -25.43 -14.97
CA LEU A 307 -7.02 -26.72 -14.59
C LEU A 307 -7.88 -27.50 -13.59
N ALA A 308 -8.67 -26.81 -12.80
CA ALA A 308 -9.50 -27.41 -11.76
C ALA A 308 -10.74 -28.08 -12.35
N VAL A 309 -11.14 -29.22 -11.79
CA VAL A 309 -12.42 -29.86 -12.15
C VAL A 309 -13.61 -29.17 -11.46
N SER A 310 -13.37 -28.47 -10.36
CA SER A 310 -14.33 -27.60 -9.68
C SER A 310 -13.63 -26.61 -8.78
N HIS A 311 -14.29 -25.47 -8.53
CA HIS A 311 -13.87 -24.51 -7.49
C HIS A 311 -15.09 -24.03 -6.72
N GLU A 312 -14.87 -23.68 -5.46
CA GLU A 312 -15.92 -23.18 -4.56
C GLU A 312 -15.32 -22.32 -3.45
N ARG A 313 -16.10 -21.37 -2.94
CA ARG A 313 -15.74 -20.67 -1.72
C ARG A 313 -15.88 -21.59 -0.52
N VAL A 314 -14.76 -22.00 0.07
CA VAL A 314 -14.72 -22.93 1.21
C VAL A 314 -14.78 -22.25 2.56
N ARG A 315 -14.42 -20.96 2.60
CA ARG A 315 -14.47 -20.08 3.78
C ARG A 315 -14.47 -18.62 3.31
N GLN A 316 -14.84 -17.69 4.18
CA GLN A 316 -14.68 -16.26 3.87
C GLN A 316 -13.24 -15.99 3.45
N ASN A 317 -13.05 -15.35 2.30
CA ASN A 317 -11.75 -15.04 1.67
C ASN A 317 -10.88 -16.26 1.34
N ILE A 318 -11.45 -17.46 1.19
CA ILE A 318 -10.72 -18.65 0.71
C ILE A 318 -11.52 -19.33 -0.40
N GLU A 319 -10.94 -19.37 -1.59
CA GLU A 319 -11.41 -20.18 -2.71
C GLU A 319 -10.62 -21.49 -2.77
N GLY A 320 -11.33 -22.61 -2.88
CA GLY A 320 -10.76 -23.96 -3.00
C GLY A 320 -10.93 -24.50 -4.42
N TYR A 321 -9.87 -24.97 -5.01
CA TYR A 321 -9.80 -25.53 -6.36
C TYR A 321 -9.51 -27.03 -6.27
N THR A 322 -10.38 -27.88 -6.80
CA THR A 322 -10.16 -29.34 -6.84
C THR A 322 -9.54 -29.71 -8.18
N MET A 323 -8.35 -30.30 -8.13
CA MET A 323 -7.60 -30.73 -9.31
C MET A 323 -8.07 -32.10 -9.79
N ALA A 324 -7.77 -32.44 -11.06
CA ALA A 324 -8.20 -33.71 -11.66
C ALA A 324 -7.64 -34.98 -10.94
N ASP A 325 -6.51 -34.84 -10.25
CA ASP A 325 -5.90 -35.91 -9.44
C ASP A 325 -6.41 -35.96 -7.99
N GLY A 326 -7.39 -35.12 -7.64
CA GLY A 326 -8.03 -35.06 -6.32
C GLY A 326 -7.33 -34.12 -5.32
N ARG A 327 -6.17 -33.55 -5.65
CA ARG A 327 -5.54 -32.52 -4.81
C ARG A 327 -6.46 -31.29 -4.72
N LYS A 328 -6.38 -30.58 -3.58
CA LYS A 328 -7.05 -29.30 -3.39
C LYS A 328 -6.02 -28.20 -3.23
N LEU A 329 -6.13 -27.15 -4.00
CA LEU A 329 -5.33 -25.93 -3.89
C LEU A 329 -6.21 -24.79 -3.39
N TYR A 330 -5.66 -23.86 -2.61
CA TYR A 330 -6.41 -22.76 -2.02
C TYR A 330 -5.81 -21.42 -2.41
N VAL A 331 -6.68 -20.45 -2.71
CA VAL A 331 -6.30 -19.05 -2.95
C VAL A 331 -6.98 -18.17 -1.91
N LEU A 332 -6.22 -17.30 -1.26
CA LEU A 332 -6.73 -16.32 -0.31
C LEU A 332 -7.09 -15.03 -1.03
N ALA A 333 -8.19 -14.41 -0.62
CA ALA A 333 -8.65 -13.10 -1.08
C ALA A 333 -8.70 -12.98 -2.63
N GLU A 334 -9.04 -14.07 -3.31
CA GLU A 334 -9.16 -14.12 -4.79
C GLU A 334 -7.86 -13.70 -5.52
N GLY A 335 -6.70 -13.81 -4.86
CA GLY A 335 -5.41 -13.33 -5.40
C GLY A 335 -5.16 -11.83 -5.21
N ARG A 336 -6.08 -11.09 -4.56
CA ARG A 336 -5.92 -9.68 -4.20
C ARG A 336 -5.04 -9.54 -2.94
N LEU A 337 -4.72 -8.30 -2.56
CA LEU A 337 -3.92 -7.97 -1.38
C LEU A 337 -4.49 -8.63 -0.10
N VAL A 338 -3.88 -9.73 0.34
CA VAL A 338 -4.36 -10.52 1.49
C VAL A 338 -4.38 -9.72 2.80
N ASN A 339 -3.47 -8.79 2.99
CA ASN A 339 -3.35 -7.95 4.17
C ASN A 339 -4.46 -6.90 4.31
N LEU A 340 -5.11 -6.54 3.22
CA LEU A 340 -6.20 -5.56 3.19
C LEU A 340 -7.57 -6.22 2.98
N ALA A 341 -7.67 -7.18 2.06
CA ALA A 341 -8.91 -7.90 1.81
C ALA A 341 -9.31 -8.83 2.99
N ALA A 342 -8.33 -9.34 3.72
CA ALA A 342 -8.52 -10.28 4.82
C ALA A 342 -8.02 -9.78 6.19
N GLY A 343 -7.63 -8.49 6.30
CA GLY A 343 -7.10 -7.88 7.51
C GLY A 343 -7.35 -6.37 7.56
N ASP A 344 -6.75 -5.71 8.54
CA ASP A 344 -6.88 -4.27 8.76
C ASP A 344 -5.75 -3.45 8.10
N GLY A 345 -4.96 -4.08 7.23
CA GLY A 345 -3.81 -3.46 6.57
C GLY A 345 -2.61 -3.25 7.51
N HIS A 346 -1.72 -2.34 7.14
CA HIS A 346 -0.50 -2.08 7.90
C HIS A 346 -0.80 -1.45 9.27
N PRO A 347 0.04 -1.70 10.30
CA PRO A 347 -0.13 -1.13 11.64
C PRO A 347 -0.16 0.40 11.63
N ALA A 348 -1.00 1.00 12.49
CA ALA A 348 -1.15 2.46 12.58
C ALA A 348 0.18 3.17 12.84
N GLU A 349 1.03 2.62 13.73
CA GLU A 349 2.34 3.19 14.07
C GLU A 349 3.33 3.20 12.90
N ILE A 350 3.15 2.31 11.92
CA ILE A 350 3.92 2.27 10.67
C ILE A 350 3.34 3.27 9.68
N MET A 351 2.01 3.28 9.50
CA MET A 351 1.33 4.21 8.59
C MET A 351 1.45 5.66 9.06
N ASP A 352 1.72 5.91 10.35
CA ASP A 352 2.08 7.21 10.89
C ASP A 352 3.24 7.86 10.11
N LEU A 353 4.27 7.07 9.76
CA LEU A 353 5.41 7.55 8.97
C LEU A 353 5.03 7.78 7.51
N SER A 354 4.40 6.81 6.87
CA SER A 354 4.01 6.89 5.46
C SER A 354 3.07 8.07 5.21
N PHE A 355 2.05 8.23 6.05
CA PHE A 355 1.08 9.29 5.86
C PHE A 355 1.58 10.66 6.31
N ALA A 356 2.54 10.72 7.22
CA ALA A 356 3.28 11.96 7.46
C ALA A 356 4.08 12.38 6.20
N MET A 357 4.72 11.43 5.50
CA MET A 357 5.39 11.71 4.22
C MET A 357 4.40 12.14 3.14
N GLN A 358 3.20 11.54 3.04
CA GLN A 358 2.13 11.96 2.12
C GLN A 358 1.65 13.38 2.42
N ALA A 359 1.45 13.70 3.69
CA ALA A 359 1.03 15.03 4.11
C ALA A 359 2.09 16.10 3.76
N LEU A 360 3.37 15.80 3.96
CA LEU A 360 4.47 16.67 3.53
C LEU A 360 4.62 16.75 2.02
N ALA A 361 4.35 15.68 1.29
CA ALA A 361 4.33 15.69 -0.17
C ALA A 361 3.24 16.62 -0.71
N ALA A 362 2.03 16.57 -0.13
CA ALA A 362 0.95 17.49 -0.48
C ALA A 362 1.33 18.95 -0.20
N GLU A 363 1.96 19.23 0.95
CA GLU A 363 2.47 20.57 1.28
C GLU A 363 3.57 21.00 0.30
N HIS A 364 4.51 20.11 -0.04
CA HIS A 364 5.59 20.39 -0.97
C HIS A 364 5.07 20.73 -2.37
N ILE A 365 4.11 19.94 -2.89
CA ILE A 365 3.43 20.22 -4.15
C ILE A 365 2.72 21.57 -4.11
N LEU A 366 2.02 21.87 -3.02
CA LEU A 366 1.33 23.16 -2.89
C LEU A 366 2.29 24.36 -2.98
N LYS A 367 3.44 24.25 -2.31
CA LYS A 367 4.44 25.33 -2.26
C LYS A 367 5.26 25.47 -3.53
N ASN A 368 5.63 24.36 -4.16
CA ASN A 368 6.64 24.34 -5.21
C ASN A 368 6.12 23.84 -6.57
N GLY A 369 5.01 23.09 -6.59
CA GLY A 369 4.57 22.32 -7.76
C GLY A 369 4.33 23.14 -9.02
N LYS A 370 3.96 24.42 -8.89
CA LYS A 370 3.77 25.32 -10.06
C LYS A 370 5.07 25.63 -10.80
N GLU A 371 6.21 25.54 -10.12
CA GLU A 371 7.54 25.77 -10.68
C GLU A 371 8.27 24.49 -11.05
N MET A 372 7.71 23.33 -10.66
CA MET A 372 8.26 22.01 -10.96
C MET A 372 7.93 21.60 -12.39
N GLU A 373 8.89 20.99 -13.07
CA GLU A 373 8.65 20.34 -14.37
C GLU A 373 7.76 19.10 -14.20
N PRO A 374 7.04 18.66 -15.27
CA PRO A 374 6.27 17.42 -15.23
C PRO A 374 7.21 16.21 -15.23
N LYS A 375 7.68 15.84 -14.05
CA LYS A 375 8.61 14.73 -13.78
C LYS A 375 8.21 14.01 -12.50
N VAL A 376 8.82 12.84 -12.28
CA VAL A 376 8.76 12.12 -11.02
C VAL A 376 9.88 12.62 -10.10
N TYR A 377 9.52 12.98 -8.89
CA TYR A 377 10.44 13.48 -7.87
C TYR A 377 10.39 12.58 -6.63
N VAL A 378 11.50 12.53 -5.91
CA VAL A 378 11.56 12.03 -4.54
C VAL A 378 11.56 13.25 -3.61
N LEU A 379 10.94 13.13 -2.43
CA LEU A 379 10.97 14.20 -1.45
C LEU A 379 12.42 14.52 -1.02
N PRO A 380 12.73 15.78 -0.70
CA PRO A 380 14.01 16.14 -0.12
C PRO A 380 14.34 15.30 1.12
N HIS A 381 15.56 14.81 1.22
CA HIS A 381 16.01 13.96 2.33
C HIS A 381 15.80 14.60 3.72
N GLU A 382 15.85 15.92 3.78
CA GLU A 382 15.62 16.70 5.01
C GLU A 382 14.23 16.45 5.59
N LEU A 383 13.22 16.19 4.75
CA LEU A 383 11.86 15.85 5.17
C LEU A 383 11.79 14.44 5.77
N ASP A 384 12.53 13.47 5.21
CA ASP A 384 12.69 12.15 5.83
C ASP A 384 13.32 12.27 7.23
N VAL A 385 14.36 13.10 7.36
CA VAL A 385 15.03 13.35 8.64
C VAL A 385 14.10 14.03 9.64
N GLU A 386 13.28 15.00 9.20
CA GLU A 386 12.27 15.66 10.03
C GLU A 386 11.29 14.64 10.60
N ILE A 387 10.71 13.81 9.73
CA ILE A 387 9.73 12.79 10.14
C ILE A 387 10.35 11.76 11.08
N ALA A 388 11.56 11.28 10.79
CA ALA A 388 12.27 10.33 11.64
C ALA A 388 12.52 10.91 13.06
N LYS A 389 12.89 12.19 13.15
CA LYS A 389 13.06 12.88 14.43
C LYS A 389 11.76 13.04 15.19
N LEU A 390 10.69 13.45 14.53
CA LEU A 390 9.36 13.54 15.15
C LEU A 390 8.92 12.17 15.70
N LYS A 391 9.14 11.10 14.94
CA LYS A 391 8.81 9.73 15.38
C LYS A 391 9.63 9.31 16.60
N LEU A 392 10.95 9.50 16.58
CA LEU A 392 11.82 9.16 17.72
C LEU A 392 11.44 9.94 18.97
N ASN A 393 11.20 11.25 18.84
CA ASN A 393 10.76 12.08 19.94
C ASN A 393 9.44 11.59 20.55
N SER A 394 8.47 11.18 19.71
CA SER A 394 7.20 10.64 20.17
C SER A 394 7.34 9.31 20.91
N MET A 395 8.40 8.56 20.63
CA MET A 395 8.75 7.31 21.32
C MET A 395 9.63 7.52 22.57
N GLY A 396 10.04 8.76 22.84
CA GLY A 396 10.90 9.11 23.97
C GLY A 396 12.37 8.73 23.79
N TYR A 397 12.85 8.64 22.55
CA TYR A 397 14.26 8.39 22.24
C TYR A 397 14.99 9.66 21.86
N ASP A 398 16.16 9.85 22.45
CA ASP A 398 17.11 10.91 22.09
C ASP A 398 18.20 10.37 21.16
N LEU A 399 18.74 11.24 20.33
CA LEU A 399 19.86 10.94 19.44
C LEU A 399 21.15 11.56 19.94
N ASP A 400 22.26 10.86 19.71
CA ASP A 400 23.58 11.46 19.83
C ASP A 400 23.77 12.60 18.83
N SER A 401 24.63 13.56 19.20
CA SER A 401 25.05 14.65 18.33
C SER A 401 26.55 14.60 18.08
N LEU A 402 26.95 14.89 16.83
CA LEU A 402 28.37 14.99 16.50
C LEU A 402 29.00 16.23 17.18
N THR A 403 30.22 16.08 17.72
CA THR A 403 31.02 17.22 18.15
C THR A 403 31.49 18.02 16.96
N GLN A 404 31.91 19.27 17.17
CA GLN A 404 32.47 20.10 16.10
C GLN A 404 33.69 19.45 15.42
N GLU A 405 34.54 18.77 16.20
CA GLU A 405 35.71 18.06 15.68
C GLU A 405 35.31 16.91 14.74
N GLN A 406 34.25 16.18 15.10
CA GLN A 406 33.71 15.10 14.25
C GLN A 406 33.07 15.64 12.96
N ILE A 407 32.33 16.75 13.07
CA ILE A 407 31.80 17.44 11.87
C ILE A 407 32.93 17.90 10.97
N ASP A 408 33.95 18.55 11.54
CA ASP A 408 35.10 19.03 10.81
C ASP A 408 35.88 17.90 10.11
N TYR A 409 36.07 16.78 10.80
CA TYR A 409 36.69 15.58 10.22
C TYR A 409 35.92 15.01 9.02
N LEU A 410 34.58 15.00 9.08
CA LEU A 410 33.74 14.46 8.03
C LEU A 410 33.54 15.40 6.82
N THR A 411 33.73 16.71 7.01
CA THR A 411 33.36 17.72 6.00
C THR A 411 34.56 18.50 5.42
N LYS A 412 35.70 18.56 6.12
CA LYS A 412 36.87 19.27 5.63
C LYS A 412 37.82 18.37 4.84
N VAL A 413 38.24 18.84 3.67
CA VAL A 413 39.35 18.25 2.93
C VAL A 413 40.64 18.59 3.72
N ASN A 414 41.32 17.60 4.28
CA ASN A 414 42.61 17.73 4.93
C ASN A 414 43.72 17.90 3.89
#